data_95ef3c8ca47025fc32df8b4c47497cd0
#
_entry.id   95ef3c8ca47025fc32df8b4c47497cd0
#
_cell.length_a   1.000
_cell.length_b   1.000
_cell.length_c   1.000
_cell.angle_alpha   90.00
_cell.angle_beta   90.00
_cell.angle_gamma   90.00
#
_symmetry.space_group_name_H-M   'P 1'
#
loop_
_entity.id
_entity.type
_entity.pdbx_description
1 polymer ?
#
loop_
_entity_poly.entity_id
_entity_poly.type
_entity_poly.pdbx_seq_one_letter_code
_entity_poly.pdbx_strand_id
1 'polypeptide(L)'
;MKNWKPYMAALTLAVLVLTLGGCGKSKQQSYDSARNLYFYGQYSEARKAFKNLEDYQDSAAMVTACDYQLAMQQLADGEYLGASTAFAALGEYGNSRGLSQAAAEMGALQQYEEGNTEEALKALAGTQIAKDLQSGHETKQERMEVTGTWSMTLDALGDFQAGLKELAGKQDKLDKKFAEAIPLKNMTAKVELRLEEDGLAAMILSDEDLDRLSKSYTTQVHDGLAEYYDGVVEDLANEMEISTDELMENYGVKDNAGVFEAENDMTMGEFEKKLAPTKVISDLQSLYNGSGVVVTGDEGIRIRFPDRTWEVDASQDGKLILTSDELRLTFTKKVEEQ
;
A
#
# COMPACT_ATOMS: atom_id res chain seq x y z
N MET A 1 55.96 45.38 -13.91
CA MET A 1 54.94 44.47 -14.41
C MET A 1 54.89 43.27 -13.51
N LYS A 2 53.87 43.25 -12.59
CA LYS A 2 53.69 42.17 -11.57
C LYS A 2 53.14 40.94 -12.20
N ASN A 3 53.80 39.80 -11.95
CA ASN A 3 53.46 38.45 -12.47
C ASN A 3 52.06 38.03 -12.02
N TRP A 4 51.08 38.09 -12.92
CA TRP A 4 49.68 37.66 -12.71
C TRP A 4 49.40 36.23 -13.14
N LYS A 5 50.38 35.54 -13.61
CA LYS A 5 50.29 34.16 -14.16
C LYS A 5 49.82 33.07 -13.17
N PRO A 6 50.15 33.10 -11.83
CA PRO A 6 49.69 32.04 -10.93
C PRO A 6 48.18 32.17 -10.55
N TYR A 7 47.61 33.35 -10.62
CA TYR A 7 46.17 33.54 -10.24
C TYR A 7 45.20 33.14 -11.34
N MET A 8 45.61 33.24 -12.61
CA MET A 8 44.79 32.75 -13.73
C MET A 8 44.67 31.23 -13.76
N ALA A 9 45.71 30.51 -13.38
CA ALA A 9 45.72 29.05 -13.29
C ALA A 9 44.85 28.55 -12.11
N ALA A 10 44.84 29.27 -10.99
CA ALA A 10 43.99 28.93 -9.84
C ALA A 10 42.52 29.22 -10.11
N LEU A 11 42.21 30.30 -10.86
CA LEU A 11 40.81 30.65 -11.23
C LEU A 11 40.26 29.68 -12.28
N THR A 12 41.08 29.23 -13.23
CA THR A 12 40.63 28.20 -14.20
C THR A 12 40.42 26.85 -13.55
N LEU A 13 41.23 26.48 -12.54
CA LEU A 13 41.04 25.24 -11.79
C LEU A 13 39.79 25.31 -10.90
N ALA A 14 39.52 26.46 -10.26
CA ALA A 14 38.31 26.67 -9.45
C ALA A 14 37.03 26.67 -10.31
N VAL A 15 37.06 27.23 -11.53
CA VAL A 15 35.95 27.16 -12.48
C VAL A 15 35.76 25.75 -13.04
N LEU A 16 36.87 25.01 -13.27
CA LEU A 16 36.77 23.61 -13.73
C LEU A 16 36.21 22.69 -12.66
N VAL A 17 36.55 22.91 -11.37
CA VAL A 17 35.98 22.15 -10.24
C VAL A 17 34.49 22.51 -10.05
N LEU A 18 34.10 23.77 -10.28
CA LEU A 18 32.68 24.21 -10.22
C LEU A 18 31.84 23.70 -11.39
N THR A 19 32.45 23.43 -12.54
CA THR A 19 31.76 22.84 -13.69
C THR A 19 31.71 21.31 -13.65
N LEU A 20 32.59 20.66 -12.87
CA LEU A 20 32.52 19.21 -12.61
C LEU A 20 31.66 18.89 -11.38
N GLY A 21 31.36 19.87 -10.52
CA GLY A 21 30.34 19.82 -9.48
C GLY A 21 28.95 20.12 -10.02
N GLY A 22 28.61 19.62 -11.20
CA GLY A 22 27.25 19.66 -11.72
C GLY A 22 26.34 19.04 -10.64
N CYS A 23 25.42 19.85 -10.11
CA CYS A 23 24.34 19.46 -9.20
C CYS A 23 23.38 18.42 -9.85
N GLY A 24 23.92 17.30 -10.32
CA GLY A 24 23.16 16.11 -10.59
C GLY A 24 22.89 15.41 -9.26
N LYS A 25 21.64 15.19 -8.92
CA LYS A 25 21.33 14.29 -7.80
C LYS A 25 22.13 13.00 -7.98
N SER A 26 22.72 12.48 -6.89
CA SER A 26 23.33 11.16 -6.96
C SER A 26 22.29 10.13 -7.42
N LYS A 27 22.73 9.01 -8.02
CA LYS A 27 21.78 7.93 -8.38
C LYS A 27 20.94 7.49 -7.19
N GLN A 28 21.56 7.46 -5.99
CA GLN A 28 20.84 7.17 -4.74
C GLN A 28 19.75 8.21 -4.43
N GLN A 29 20.05 9.49 -4.48
CA GLN A 29 19.07 10.55 -4.24
C GLN A 29 17.93 10.54 -5.28
N SER A 30 18.25 10.21 -6.53
CA SER A 30 17.26 10.07 -7.60
C SER A 30 16.37 8.86 -7.36
N TYR A 31 16.94 7.75 -6.91
CA TYR A 31 16.22 6.54 -6.54
C TYR A 31 15.30 6.78 -5.32
N ASP A 32 15.78 7.41 -4.27
CA ASP A 32 14.98 7.76 -3.08
C ASP A 32 13.82 8.71 -3.46
N SER A 33 14.09 9.67 -4.36
CA SER A 33 13.04 10.55 -4.89
C SER A 33 11.98 9.77 -5.68
N ALA A 34 12.39 8.80 -6.51
CA ALA A 34 11.48 7.95 -7.26
C ALA A 34 10.62 7.07 -6.34
N ARG A 35 11.22 6.50 -5.28
CA ARG A 35 10.48 5.76 -4.26
C ARG A 35 9.44 6.62 -3.54
N ASN A 36 9.78 7.86 -3.21
CA ASN A 36 8.83 8.78 -2.60
C ASN A 36 7.65 9.07 -3.54
N LEU A 37 7.90 9.30 -4.84
CA LEU A 37 6.83 9.47 -5.82
C LEU A 37 5.91 8.25 -5.86
N TYR A 38 6.47 7.04 -5.85
CA TYR A 38 5.70 5.80 -5.79
C TYR A 38 4.86 5.71 -4.51
N PHE A 39 5.46 6.00 -3.37
CA PHE A 39 4.79 5.97 -2.07
C PHE A 39 3.61 6.95 -1.97
N TYR A 40 3.74 8.12 -2.62
CA TYR A 40 2.67 9.12 -2.68
C TYR A 40 1.67 8.90 -3.83
N GLY A 41 1.66 7.73 -4.46
CA GLY A 41 0.72 7.40 -5.52
C GLY A 41 0.97 8.10 -6.85
N GLN A 42 2.08 8.82 -7.00
CA GLN A 42 2.48 9.50 -8.25
C GLN A 42 3.17 8.51 -9.19
N TYR A 43 2.43 7.46 -9.56
CA TYR A 43 3.00 6.31 -10.26
C TYR A 43 3.55 6.63 -11.65
N SER A 44 2.94 7.56 -12.36
CA SER A 44 3.41 7.99 -13.69
C SER A 44 4.78 8.68 -13.62
N GLU A 45 4.96 9.57 -12.65
CA GLU A 45 6.22 10.27 -12.38
C GLU A 45 7.28 9.33 -11.81
N ALA A 46 6.88 8.47 -10.86
CA ALA A 46 7.75 7.43 -10.30
C ALA A 46 8.29 6.52 -11.40
N ARG A 47 7.42 6.04 -12.27
CA ARG A 47 7.78 5.21 -13.43
C ARG A 47 8.85 5.87 -14.31
N LYS A 48 8.64 7.14 -14.67
CA LYS A 48 9.62 7.91 -15.45
C LYS A 48 10.95 8.02 -14.72
N ALA A 49 10.90 8.31 -13.42
CA ALA A 49 12.09 8.46 -12.59
C ALA A 49 12.87 7.13 -12.49
N PHE A 50 12.20 6.01 -12.22
CA PHE A 50 12.84 4.69 -12.18
C PHE A 50 13.39 4.27 -13.54
N LYS A 51 12.67 4.53 -14.62
CA LYS A 51 13.14 4.23 -15.98
C LYS A 51 14.45 4.96 -16.32
N ASN A 52 14.62 6.20 -15.84
CA ASN A 52 15.86 6.97 -16.03
C ASN A 52 17.04 6.45 -15.18
N LEU A 53 16.78 5.60 -14.19
CA LEU A 53 17.79 4.98 -13.36
C LEU A 53 18.33 3.67 -13.93
N GLU A 54 17.69 3.16 -14.99
CA GLU A 54 18.05 1.92 -15.68
C GLU A 54 18.14 0.75 -14.70
N ASP A 55 19.30 0.09 -14.64
CA ASP A 55 19.55 -1.07 -13.77
C ASP A 55 20.02 -0.70 -12.34
N TYR A 56 19.81 0.55 -11.92
CA TYR A 56 20.22 0.96 -10.58
C TYR A 56 19.29 0.35 -9.53
N GLN A 57 19.85 -0.47 -8.63
CA GLN A 57 19.09 -1.24 -7.62
C GLN A 57 17.95 -2.05 -8.28
N ASP A 58 16.73 -1.94 -7.76
CA ASP A 58 15.55 -2.61 -8.27
C ASP A 58 14.70 -1.71 -9.19
N SER A 59 15.27 -0.65 -9.76
CA SER A 59 14.55 0.33 -10.58
C SER A 59 13.73 -0.30 -11.70
N ALA A 60 14.25 -1.34 -12.35
CA ALA A 60 13.53 -2.07 -13.39
C ALA A 60 12.27 -2.77 -12.84
N ALA A 61 12.36 -3.39 -11.66
CA ALA A 61 11.22 -4.00 -10.97
C ALA A 61 10.21 -2.93 -10.52
N MET A 62 10.69 -1.78 -10.06
CA MET A 62 9.84 -0.65 -9.67
C MET A 62 9.11 -0.01 -10.84
N VAL A 63 9.67 -0.04 -12.06
CA VAL A 63 8.91 0.34 -13.28
C VAL A 63 7.71 -0.58 -13.47
N THR A 64 7.91 -1.90 -13.34
CA THR A 64 6.82 -2.88 -13.45
C THR A 64 5.77 -2.67 -12.35
N ALA A 65 6.21 -2.39 -11.12
CA ALA A 65 5.31 -2.06 -10.02
C ALA A 65 4.48 -0.79 -10.30
N CYS A 66 5.09 0.25 -10.88
CA CYS A 66 4.38 1.46 -11.31
C CYS A 66 3.35 1.15 -12.41
N ASP A 67 3.72 0.33 -13.40
CA ASP A 67 2.80 -0.08 -14.47
C ASP A 67 1.60 -0.85 -13.92
N TYR A 68 1.81 -1.70 -12.92
CA TYR A 68 0.74 -2.40 -12.23
C TYR A 68 -0.21 -1.43 -11.51
N GLN A 69 0.32 -0.45 -10.77
CA GLN A 69 -0.49 0.55 -10.07
C GLN A 69 -1.25 1.46 -11.04
N LEU A 70 -0.66 1.82 -12.17
CA LEU A 70 -1.35 2.59 -13.23
C LEU A 70 -2.50 1.79 -13.84
N ALA A 71 -2.31 0.50 -14.08
CA ALA A 71 -3.38 -0.38 -14.54
C ALA A 71 -4.51 -0.51 -13.49
N MET A 72 -4.17 -0.56 -12.20
CA MET A 72 -5.14 -0.52 -11.10
C MET A 72 -5.92 0.80 -11.06
N GLN A 73 -5.28 1.93 -11.31
CA GLN A 73 -5.97 3.23 -11.43
C GLN A 73 -6.95 3.23 -12.61
N GLN A 74 -6.54 2.77 -13.79
CA GLN A 74 -7.44 2.64 -14.94
C GLN A 74 -8.65 1.77 -14.63
N LEU A 75 -8.44 0.66 -13.91
CA LEU A 75 -9.53 -0.21 -13.47
C LEU A 75 -10.51 0.53 -12.54
N ALA A 76 -9.98 1.28 -11.57
CA ALA A 76 -10.76 2.07 -10.63
C ALA A 76 -11.52 3.23 -11.30
N ASP A 77 -10.95 3.79 -12.37
CA ASP A 77 -11.55 4.87 -13.15
C ASP A 77 -12.59 4.36 -14.17
N GLY A 78 -12.85 3.05 -14.23
CA GLY A 78 -13.77 2.44 -15.18
C GLY A 78 -13.21 2.29 -16.61
N GLU A 79 -11.92 2.52 -16.81
CA GLU A 79 -11.24 2.34 -18.10
C GLU A 79 -10.91 0.86 -18.36
N TYR A 80 -11.92 0.00 -18.29
CA TYR A 80 -11.77 -1.46 -18.23
C TYR A 80 -10.96 -2.06 -19.37
N LEU A 81 -11.17 -1.63 -20.61
CA LEU A 81 -10.42 -2.14 -21.77
C LEU A 81 -8.95 -1.71 -21.72
N GLY A 82 -8.69 -0.48 -21.25
CA GLY A 82 -7.34 0.03 -20.98
C GLY A 82 -6.64 -0.78 -19.92
N ALA A 83 -7.30 -0.96 -18.78
CA ALA A 83 -6.81 -1.75 -17.67
C ALA A 83 -6.51 -3.20 -18.07
N SER A 84 -7.45 -3.85 -18.80
CA SER A 84 -7.25 -5.21 -19.31
C SER A 84 -5.98 -5.33 -20.17
N THR A 85 -5.78 -4.39 -21.08
CA THR A 85 -4.60 -4.36 -21.94
C THR A 85 -3.31 -4.13 -21.14
N ALA A 86 -3.35 -3.21 -20.17
CA ALA A 86 -2.21 -2.90 -19.33
C ALA A 86 -1.82 -4.10 -18.45
N PHE A 87 -2.79 -4.78 -17.83
CA PHE A 87 -2.52 -6.00 -17.06
C PHE A 87 -2.01 -7.14 -17.93
N ALA A 88 -2.56 -7.32 -19.14
CA ALA A 88 -2.06 -8.34 -20.08
C ALA A 88 -0.58 -8.14 -20.42
N ALA A 89 -0.14 -6.89 -20.56
CA ALA A 89 1.25 -6.55 -20.81
C ALA A 89 2.20 -6.89 -19.65
N LEU A 90 1.69 -6.97 -18.43
CA LEU A 90 2.43 -7.33 -17.21
C LEU A 90 2.62 -8.85 -17.04
N GLY A 91 1.89 -9.67 -17.79
CA GLY A 91 2.02 -11.12 -17.79
C GLY A 91 1.76 -11.75 -16.42
N GLU A 92 2.78 -12.39 -15.86
CA GLU A 92 2.68 -13.09 -14.57
C GLU A 92 2.99 -12.19 -13.35
N TYR A 93 3.18 -10.87 -13.55
CA TYR A 93 3.47 -9.98 -12.44
C TYR A 93 2.25 -9.84 -11.52
N GLY A 94 2.41 -10.19 -10.26
CA GLY A 94 1.31 -10.19 -9.30
C GLY A 94 0.14 -11.05 -9.78
N ASN A 95 -1.07 -10.50 -9.75
CA ASN A 95 -2.28 -11.16 -10.28
C ASN A 95 -2.72 -10.58 -11.64
N SER A 96 -1.78 -10.05 -12.44
CA SER A 96 -2.11 -9.32 -13.68
C SER A 96 -2.90 -10.14 -14.68
N ARG A 97 -2.68 -11.47 -14.77
CA ARG A 97 -3.46 -12.34 -15.65
C ARG A 97 -4.95 -12.37 -15.24
N GLY A 98 -5.21 -12.58 -13.95
CA GLY A 98 -6.59 -12.59 -13.43
C GLY A 98 -7.26 -11.22 -13.56
N LEU A 99 -6.50 -10.15 -13.30
CA LEU A 99 -6.94 -8.77 -13.43
C LEU A 99 -7.28 -8.39 -14.88
N SER A 100 -6.45 -8.81 -15.83
CA SER A 100 -6.71 -8.60 -17.26
C SER A 100 -8.04 -9.23 -17.69
N GLN A 101 -8.26 -10.49 -17.28
CA GLN A 101 -9.52 -11.19 -17.60
C GLN A 101 -10.72 -10.51 -16.94
N ALA A 102 -10.63 -10.18 -15.66
CA ALA A 102 -11.71 -9.51 -14.93
C ALA A 102 -12.03 -8.14 -15.54
N ALA A 103 -11.02 -7.34 -15.86
CA ALA A 103 -11.22 -6.06 -16.53
C ALA A 103 -11.88 -6.22 -17.92
N ALA A 104 -11.50 -7.25 -18.69
CA ALA A 104 -12.14 -7.55 -19.96
C ALA A 104 -13.63 -7.91 -19.78
N GLU A 105 -13.95 -8.72 -18.77
CA GLU A 105 -15.33 -9.09 -18.41
C GLU A 105 -16.14 -7.85 -17.99
N MET A 106 -15.56 -6.96 -17.20
CA MET A 106 -16.18 -5.69 -16.77
C MET A 106 -16.43 -4.76 -17.97
N GLY A 107 -15.45 -4.61 -18.86
CA GLY A 107 -15.63 -3.82 -20.09
C GLY A 107 -16.72 -4.37 -21.00
N ALA A 108 -16.84 -5.69 -21.07
CA ALA A 108 -17.91 -6.32 -21.84
C ALA A 108 -19.29 -6.12 -21.19
N LEU A 109 -19.39 -6.18 -19.85
CA LEU A 109 -20.61 -5.86 -19.12
C LEU A 109 -21.03 -4.40 -19.35
N GLN A 110 -20.11 -3.47 -19.27
CA GLN A 110 -20.38 -2.05 -19.59
C GLN A 110 -20.93 -1.89 -21.00
N GLN A 111 -20.32 -2.55 -21.99
CA GLN A 111 -20.84 -2.53 -23.36
C GLN A 111 -22.25 -3.12 -23.47
N TYR A 112 -22.56 -4.17 -22.70
CA TYR A 112 -23.89 -4.75 -22.66
C TYR A 112 -24.92 -3.74 -22.14
N GLU A 113 -24.61 -3.01 -21.10
CA GLU A 113 -25.47 -1.98 -20.51
C GLU A 113 -25.65 -0.77 -21.43
N GLU A 114 -24.61 -0.42 -22.20
CA GLU A 114 -24.67 0.60 -23.25
C GLU A 114 -25.49 0.18 -24.49
N GLY A 115 -25.99 -1.06 -24.54
CA GLY A 115 -26.79 -1.61 -25.61
C GLY A 115 -26.04 -2.35 -26.71
N ASN A 116 -24.69 -2.49 -26.56
CA ASN A 116 -23.84 -3.26 -27.48
C ASN A 116 -23.91 -4.76 -27.14
N THR A 117 -25.11 -5.31 -27.07
CA THR A 117 -25.40 -6.63 -26.46
C THR A 117 -24.70 -7.77 -27.18
N GLU A 118 -24.62 -7.76 -28.52
CA GLU A 118 -24.05 -8.87 -29.30
C GLU A 118 -22.53 -8.96 -29.10
N GLU A 119 -21.83 -7.83 -29.16
CA GLU A 119 -20.40 -7.73 -28.93
C GLU A 119 -20.03 -8.11 -27.49
N ALA A 120 -20.82 -7.64 -26.52
CA ALA A 120 -20.63 -7.94 -25.11
C ALA A 120 -20.80 -9.44 -24.82
N LEU A 121 -21.88 -10.07 -25.30
CA LEU A 121 -22.10 -11.51 -25.11
C LEU A 121 -21.03 -12.36 -25.82
N LYS A 122 -20.50 -11.88 -26.94
CA LYS A 122 -19.38 -12.54 -27.62
C LYS A 122 -18.09 -12.45 -26.81
N ALA A 123 -17.80 -11.29 -26.20
CA ALA A 123 -16.65 -11.10 -25.34
C ALA A 123 -16.74 -11.96 -24.06
N LEU A 124 -17.94 -12.12 -23.52
CA LEU A 124 -18.23 -12.94 -22.33
C LEU A 124 -18.43 -14.44 -22.65
N ALA A 125 -18.30 -14.86 -23.91
CA ALA A 125 -18.59 -16.22 -24.33
C ALA A 125 -17.89 -17.27 -23.48
N GLY A 126 -18.66 -18.23 -22.95
CA GLY A 126 -18.15 -19.30 -22.08
C GLY A 126 -18.09 -18.95 -20.59
N THR A 127 -18.34 -17.70 -20.21
CA THR A 127 -18.45 -17.31 -18.79
C THR A 127 -19.85 -17.62 -18.24
N GLN A 128 -19.96 -17.70 -16.91
CA GLN A 128 -21.27 -17.82 -16.26
C GLN A 128 -22.10 -16.55 -16.47
N ILE A 129 -21.48 -15.39 -16.48
CA ILE A 129 -22.10 -14.09 -16.75
C ILE A 129 -22.86 -14.09 -18.08
N ALA A 130 -22.25 -14.61 -19.16
CA ALA A 130 -22.93 -14.69 -20.45
C ALA A 130 -24.19 -15.56 -20.40
N LYS A 131 -24.16 -16.66 -19.66
CA LYS A 131 -25.32 -17.56 -19.48
C LYS A 131 -26.42 -16.87 -18.70
N ASP A 132 -26.09 -16.16 -17.63
CA ASP A 132 -27.02 -15.43 -16.78
C ASP A 132 -27.70 -14.29 -17.57
N LEU A 133 -26.92 -13.53 -18.35
CA LEU A 133 -27.47 -12.49 -19.24
C LEU A 133 -28.36 -13.04 -20.34
N GLN A 134 -28.01 -14.19 -20.94
CA GLN A 134 -28.79 -14.85 -21.98
C GLN A 134 -30.08 -15.50 -21.45
N SER A 135 -30.08 -16.01 -20.21
CA SER A 135 -31.22 -16.66 -19.60
C SER A 135 -32.36 -15.70 -19.24
N GLY A 136 -32.12 -14.39 -19.32
CA GLY A 136 -33.14 -13.37 -18.98
C GLY A 136 -33.48 -13.38 -17.47
N HIS A 137 -32.66 -13.99 -16.62
CA HIS A 137 -32.81 -13.87 -15.18
C HIS A 137 -32.79 -12.39 -14.81
N GLU A 138 -33.78 -11.95 -14.05
CA GLU A 138 -33.92 -10.56 -13.58
C GLU A 138 -32.86 -10.23 -12.53
N THR A 139 -31.60 -10.22 -12.99
CA THR A 139 -30.44 -9.84 -12.17
C THR A 139 -30.59 -8.45 -11.56
N LYS A 140 -31.42 -7.59 -12.15
CA LYS A 140 -31.62 -6.21 -11.70
C LYS A 140 -32.36 -6.10 -10.35
N GLN A 141 -33.37 -6.96 -10.10
CA GLN A 141 -34.15 -6.87 -8.87
C GLN A 141 -33.36 -7.34 -7.63
N GLU A 142 -32.60 -8.43 -7.77
CA GLU A 142 -31.77 -8.94 -6.69
C GLU A 142 -30.59 -7.99 -6.40
N ARG A 143 -30.02 -7.35 -7.43
CA ARG A 143 -29.00 -6.30 -7.25
C ARG A 143 -29.51 -5.12 -6.44
N MET A 144 -30.76 -4.69 -6.66
CA MET A 144 -31.35 -3.56 -5.93
C MET A 144 -31.45 -3.79 -4.41
N GLU A 145 -31.55 -5.04 -3.96
CA GLU A 145 -31.59 -5.35 -2.52
C GLU A 145 -30.29 -5.01 -1.80
N VAL A 146 -29.16 -5.14 -2.49
CA VAL A 146 -27.83 -4.87 -1.93
C VAL A 146 -27.29 -3.49 -2.30
N THR A 147 -27.92 -2.79 -3.24
CA THR A 147 -27.50 -1.46 -3.70
C THR A 147 -27.40 -0.45 -2.55
N GLY A 148 -26.39 0.37 -2.61
CA GLY A 148 -26.12 1.45 -1.66
C GLY A 148 -24.70 1.46 -1.12
N THR A 149 -24.50 2.35 -0.15
CA THR A 149 -23.20 2.47 0.54
C THR A 149 -23.26 1.73 1.86
N TRP A 150 -22.29 0.88 2.06
CA TRP A 150 -22.10 0.06 3.24
C TRP A 150 -20.79 0.41 3.90
N SER A 151 -20.66 0.27 5.20
CA SER A 151 -19.41 0.54 5.89
C SER A 151 -19.14 -0.46 7.00
N MET A 152 -17.86 -0.72 7.23
CA MET A 152 -17.37 -1.48 8.38
C MET A 152 -16.19 -0.77 9.03
N THR A 153 -15.93 -1.10 10.29
CA THR A 153 -14.68 -0.74 10.96
C THR A 153 -13.71 -1.91 10.81
N LEU A 154 -12.60 -1.64 10.16
CA LEU A 154 -11.47 -2.55 10.08
C LEU A 154 -10.65 -2.42 11.36
N ASP A 155 -10.35 -3.55 12.01
CA ASP A 155 -9.33 -3.63 13.06
C ASP A 155 -8.07 -4.25 12.45
N ALA A 156 -7.09 -3.40 12.19
CA ALA A 156 -5.81 -3.79 11.59
C ALA A 156 -4.71 -4.01 12.65
N LEU A 157 -5.06 -4.04 13.95
CA LEU A 157 -4.07 -4.16 15.03
C LEU A 157 -3.21 -5.41 14.87
N GLY A 158 -3.83 -6.54 14.56
CA GLY A 158 -3.12 -7.81 14.34
C GLY A 158 -2.12 -7.74 13.20
N ASP A 159 -2.50 -7.11 12.08
CA ASP A 159 -1.63 -6.96 10.90
C ASP A 159 -0.40 -6.10 11.23
N PHE A 160 -0.60 -4.98 11.92
CA PHE A 160 0.50 -4.10 12.33
C PHE A 160 1.42 -4.76 13.36
N GLN A 161 0.88 -5.51 14.32
CA GLN A 161 1.69 -6.26 15.29
C GLN A 161 2.51 -7.36 14.60
N ALA A 162 1.90 -8.10 13.68
CA ALA A 162 2.61 -9.11 12.90
C ALA A 162 3.71 -8.50 12.01
N GLY A 163 3.42 -7.37 11.36
CA GLY A 163 4.37 -6.62 10.56
C GLY A 163 5.55 -6.10 11.39
N LEU A 164 5.29 -5.51 12.55
CA LEU A 164 6.34 -5.07 13.48
C LEU A 164 7.23 -6.23 13.92
N LYS A 165 6.64 -7.36 14.28
CA LYS A 165 7.38 -8.56 14.68
C LYS A 165 8.25 -9.10 13.56
N GLU A 166 7.74 -9.11 12.32
CA GLU A 166 8.51 -9.52 11.13
C GLU A 166 9.70 -8.57 10.89
N LEU A 167 9.48 -7.25 10.97
CA LEU A 167 10.50 -6.24 10.74
C LEU A 167 11.58 -6.26 11.84
N ALA A 168 11.17 -6.36 13.10
CA ALA A 168 12.08 -6.48 14.23
C ALA A 168 12.93 -7.76 14.16
N GLY A 169 12.33 -8.87 13.75
CA GLY A 169 13.01 -10.15 13.58
C GLY A 169 14.09 -10.17 12.48
N LYS A 170 14.09 -9.18 11.60
CA LYS A 170 15.13 -9.00 10.56
C LYS A 170 16.32 -8.16 11.03
N GLN A 171 16.27 -7.63 12.25
CA GLN A 171 17.35 -6.82 12.82
C GLN A 171 18.23 -7.69 13.73
N ASP A 172 19.48 -7.94 13.33
CA ASP A 172 20.40 -8.86 14.01
C ASP A 172 20.74 -8.45 15.45
N LYS A 173 20.55 -7.18 15.80
CA LYS A 173 20.93 -6.62 17.10
C LYS A 173 19.77 -6.39 18.08
N LEU A 174 18.53 -6.67 17.66
CA LEU A 174 17.37 -6.52 18.54
C LEU A 174 17.03 -7.83 19.24
N ASP A 175 16.73 -7.71 20.53
CA ASP A 175 16.08 -8.79 21.26
C ASP A 175 14.67 -9.07 20.64
N LYS A 176 14.35 -10.35 20.48
CA LYS A 176 13.03 -10.79 20.01
C LYS A 176 11.88 -10.24 20.87
N LYS A 177 12.16 -9.82 22.08
CA LYS A 177 11.19 -9.20 22.98
C LYS A 177 10.83 -7.75 22.61
N PHE A 178 11.63 -7.10 21.79
CA PHE A 178 11.39 -5.71 21.39
C PHE A 178 9.99 -5.49 20.81
N ALA A 179 9.60 -6.31 19.83
CA ALA A 179 8.28 -6.19 19.21
C ALA A 179 7.10 -6.50 20.17
N GLU A 180 7.35 -7.26 21.24
CA GLU A 180 6.38 -7.56 22.30
C GLU A 180 6.30 -6.42 23.32
N ALA A 181 7.36 -5.62 23.45
CA ALA A 181 7.41 -4.48 24.37
C ALA A 181 6.67 -3.24 23.82
N ILE A 182 6.44 -3.15 22.49
CA ILE A 182 5.71 -2.02 21.89
C ILE A 182 4.22 -2.30 21.86
N PRO A 183 3.41 -1.69 22.71
CA PRO A 183 1.97 -1.95 22.81
C PRO A 183 1.22 -1.12 21.76
N LEU A 184 1.14 -1.61 20.51
CA LEU A 184 0.30 -0.96 19.48
C LEU A 184 -1.17 -0.99 19.93
N LYS A 185 -1.90 0.11 19.69
CA LYS A 185 -3.31 0.28 20.09
C LYS A 185 -4.08 1.06 19.02
N ASN A 186 -5.38 0.81 18.96
CA ASN A 186 -6.32 1.62 18.15
C ASN A 186 -5.94 1.71 16.64
N MET A 187 -5.49 0.61 16.08
CA MET A 187 -5.17 0.53 14.65
C MET A 187 -6.44 0.21 13.85
N THR A 188 -7.40 1.15 13.84
CA THR A 188 -8.70 0.98 13.19
C THR A 188 -8.86 1.93 12.02
N ALA A 189 -9.56 1.49 10.98
CA ALA A 189 -9.89 2.29 9.81
C ALA A 189 -11.33 2.02 9.36
N LYS A 190 -11.86 2.88 8.53
CA LYS A 190 -13.17 2.70 7.92
C LYS A 190 -13.02 2.16 6.51
N VAL A 191 -13.70 1.06 6.21
CA VAL A 191 -13.82 0.54 4.85
C VAL A 191 -15.25 0.79 4.39
N GLU A 192 -15.39 1.40 3.21
CA GLU A 192 -16.67 1.55 2.52
C GLU A 192 -16.78 0.53 1.39
N LEU A 193 -17.98 -0.01 1.22
CA LEU A 193 -18.36 -0.80 0.06
C LEU A 193 -19.54 -0.08 -0.61
N ARG A 194 -19.35 0.30 -1.85
CA ARG A 194 -20.41 0.90 -2.70
C ARG A 194 -20.86 -0.11 -3.71
N LEU A 195 -22.16 -0.30 -3.78
CA LEU A 195 -22.81 -1.17 -4.74
C LEU A 195 -23.81 -0.32 -5.53
N GLU A 196 -23.50 -0.10 -6.79
CA GLU A 196 -24.28 0.78 -7.67
C GLU A 196 -25.42 0.00 -8.36
N GLU A 197 -26.46 0.72 -8.80
CA GLU A 197 -27.61 0.12 -9.47
C GLU A 197 -27.25 -0.54 -10.80
N ASP A 198 -26.20 -0.07 -11.46
CA ASP A 198 -25.67 -0.63 -12.70
C ASP A 198 -24.87 -1.93 -12.49
N GLY A 199 -24.70 -2.34 -11.23
CA GLY A 199 -23.98 -3.55 -10.86
C GLY A 199 -22.49 -3.34 -10.62
N LEU A 200 -22.00 -2.10 -10.63
CA LEU A 200 -20.64 -1.82 -10.23
C LEU A 200 -20.50 -1.93 -8.72
N ALA A 201 -19.32 -2.39 -8.29
CA ALA A 201 -18.95 -2.47 -6.90
C ALA A 201 -17.60 -1.77 -6.68
N ALA A 202 -17.47 -1.04 -5.56
CA ALA A 202 -16.19 -0.49 -5.14
C ALA A 202 -15.99 -0.72 -3.65
N MET A 203 -14.85 -1.29 -3.29
CA MET A 203 -14.40 -1.38 -1.91
C MET A 203 -13.31 -0.32 -1.70
N ILE A 204 -13.43 0.49 -0.66
CA ILE A 204 -12.64 1.69 -0.47
C ILE A 204 -12.13 1.77 0.95
N LEU A 205 -10.82 1.70 1.11
CA LEU A 205 -10.08 2.13 2.29
C LEU A 205 -9.35 3.43 1.90
N SER A 206 -9.76 4.55 2.50
CA SER A 206 -9.28 5.87 2.06
C SER A 206 -7.78 6.07 2.32
N ASP A 207 -7.14 6.87 1.48
CA ASP A 207 -5.74 7.27 1.69
C ASP A 207 -5.57 8.02 3.02
N GLU A 208 -6.59 8.79 3.46
CA GLU A 208 -6.58 9.48 4.74
C GLU A 208 -6.54 8.48 5.92
N ASP A 209 -7.31 7.40 5.85
CA ASP A 209 -7.29 6.34 6.85
C ASP A 209 -5.96 5.58 6.84
N LEU A 210 -5.41 5.27 5.68
CA LEU A 210 -4.09 4.64 5.54
C LEU A 210 -2.98 5.53 6.11
N ASP A 211 -2.99 6.83 5.80
CA ASP A 211 -2.06 7.81 6.35
C ASP A 211 -2.18 7.92 7.87
N ARG A 212 -3.40 7.92 8.40
CA ARG A 212 -3.68 7.97 9.83
C ARG A 212 -3.16 6.71 10.54
N LEU A 213 -3.38 5.54 9.97
CA LEU A 213 -2.84 4.27 10.47
C LEU A 213 -1.31 4.30 10.47
N SER A 214 -0.70 4.72 9.36
CA SER A 214 0.76 4.82 9.23
C SER A 214 1.37 5.78 10.25
N LYS A 215 0.79 6.96 10.43
CA LYS A 215 1.23 7.94 11.43
C LYS A 215 1.06 7.44 12.84
N SER A 216 -0.10 6.84 13.15
CA SER A 216 -0.37 6.26 14.48
C SER A 216 0.64 5.16 14.81
N TYR A 217 0.91 4.25 13.87
CA TYR A 217 1.94 3.23 14.01
C TYR A 217 3.32 3.83 14.27
N THR A 218 3.75 4.77 13.43
CA THR A 218 5.07 5.39 13.54
C THR A 218 5.26 6.08 14.88
N THR A 219 4.24 6.82 15.35
CA THR A 219 4.28 7.46 16.67
C THR A 219 4.40 6.43 17.80
N GLN A 220 3.59 5.36 17.77
CA GLN A 220 3.61 4.34 18.81
C GLN A 220 4.91 3.53 18.81
N VAL A 221 5.50 3.28 17.63
CA VAL A 221 6.82 2.64 17.51
C VAL A 221 7.91 3.56 18.04
N HIS A 222 7.85 4.86 17.72
CA HIS A 222 8.79 5.85 18.25
C HIS A 222 8.78 5.89 19.78
N ASP A 223 7.58 6.07 20.36
CA ASP A 223 7.41 6.15 21.82
C ASP A 223 7.83 4.84 22.50
N GLY A 224 7.40 3.71 21.96
CA GLY A 224 7.75 2.40 22.50
C GLY A 224 9.23 2.02 22.34
N LEU A 225 9.89 2.50 21.30
CA LEU A 225 11.33 2.32 21.10
C LEU A 225 12.11 3.12 22.16
N ALA A 226 11.71 4.36 22.42
CA ALA A 226 12.31 5.19 23.45
C ALA A 226 12.16 4.53 24.84
N GLU A 227 10.93 4.13 25.22
CA GLU A 227 10.65 3.46 26.50
C GLU A 227 11.42 2.12 26.65
N TYR A 228 11.47 1.31 25.58
CA TYR A 228 12.23 0.07 25.59
C TYR A 228 13.74 0.33 25.82
N TYR A 229 14.28 1.36 25.17
CA TYR A 229 15.70 1.68 25.27
C TYR A 229 16.06 2.30 26.63
N ASP A 230 15.14 3.05 27.24
CA ASP A 230 15.30 3.52 28.62
C ASP A 230 15.50 2.33 29.57
N GLY A 231 14.69 1.29 29.41
CA GLY A 231 14.85 0.05 30.18
C GLY A 231 16.17 -0.67 29.88
N VAL A 232 16.60 -0.74 28.62
CA VAL A 232 17.90 -1.35 28.25
C VAL A 232 19.07 -0.61 28.90
N VAL A 233 19.03 0.73 28.90
CA VAL A 233 20.07 1.56 29.54
C VAL A 233 20.09 1.37 31.05
N GLU A 234 18.92 1.29 31.72
CA GLU A 234 18.82 0.98 33.14
C GLU A 234 19.41 -0.41 33.47
N ASP A 235 19.04 -1.43 32.68
CA ASP A 235 19.54 -2.79 32.86
C ASP A 235 21.07 -2.85 32.69
N LEU A 236 21.61 -2.19 31.68
CA LEU A 236 23.05 -2.14 31.42
C LEU A 236 23.78 -1.42 32.55
N ALA A 237 23.27 -0.31 33.05
CA ALA A 237 23.86 0.40 34.19
C ALA A 237 23.84 -0.48 35.45
N ASN A 238 22.78 -1.20 35.71
CA ASN A 238 22.65 -2.14 36.83
C ASN A 238 23.65 -3.30 36.71
N GLU A 239 23.82 -3.89 35.52
CA GLU A 239 24.80 -4.96 35.28
C GLU A 239 26.25 -4.48 35.49
N MET A 240 26.51 -3.21 35.20
CA MET A 240 27.82 -2.60 35.41
C MET A 240 28.02 -2.06 36.86
N GLU A 241 27.01 -2.12 37.70
CA GLU A 241 26.97 -1.57 39.06
C GLU A 241 27.28 -0.04 39.12
N ILE A 242 26.83 0.71 38.10
CA ILE A 242 26.97 2.17 37.98
C ILE A 242 25.61 2.85 37.81
N SER A 243 25.57 4.18 37.89
CA SER A 243 24.34 4.93 37.55
C SER A 243 24.18 5.11 36.04
N THR A 244 22.95 5.40 35.60
CA THR A 244 22.67 5.71 34.17
C THR A 244 23.45 6.96 33.72
N ASP A 245 23.63 7.96 34.59
CA ASP A 245 24.41 9.16 34.29
C ASP A 245 25.90 8.81 34.05
N GLU A 246 26.43 7.93 34.89
CA GLU A 246 27.84 7.46 34.77
C GLU A 246 28.02 6.57 33.54
N LEU A 247 27.02 5.79 33.19
CA LEU A 247 26.98 5.04 31.94
C LEU A 247 27.02 5.97 30.73
N MET A 248 26.20 7.02 30.68
CA MET A 248 26.19 8.01 29.62
C MET A 248 27.50 8.76 29.50
N GLU A 249 28.15 9.09 30.64
CA GLU A 249 29.47 9.70 30.66
C GLU A 249 30.53 8.76 30.07
N ASN A 250 30.46 7.46 30.38
CA ASN A 250 31.39 6.45 29.86
C ASN A 250 31.24 6.28 28.32
N TYR A 251 30.04 6.40 27.80
CA TYR A 251 29.78 6.42 26.35
C TYR A 251 30.09 7.77 25.69
N GLY A 252 30.32 8.83 26.47
CA GLY A 252 30.51 10.19 25.95
C GLY A 252 29.28 10.78 25.31
N VAL A 253 28.09 10.37 25.74
CA VAL A 253 26.78 10.78 25.19
C VAL A 253 25.97 11.54 26.25
N LYS A 254 24.86 12.17 25.82
CA LYS A 254 24.07 13.04 26.68
C LYS A 254 22.70 12.44 27.07
N ASP A 255 22.27 11.41 26.36
CA ASP A 255 20.96 10.79 26.52
C ASP A 255 20.97 9.34 26.06
N ASN A 256 19.89 8.63 26.32
CA ASN A 256 19.72 7.23 25.96
C ASN A 256 19.75 6.99 24.45
N ALA A 257 19.32 7.97 23.65
CA ALA A 257 19.43 7.89 22.19
C ALA A 257 20.89 7.86 21.73
N GLY A 258 21.79 8.59 22.42
CA GLY A 258 23.23 8.52 22.18
C GLY A 258 23.84 7.17 22.53
N VAL A 259 23.39 6.51 23.59
CA VAL A 259 23.78 5.13 23.92
C VAL A 259 23.34 4.19 22.80
N PHE A 260 22.09 4.34 22.31
CA PHE A 260 21.60 3.56 21.16
C PHE A 260 22.52 3.71 19.95
N GLU A 261 22.86 4.95 19.60
CA GLU A 261 23.70 5.25 18.44
C GLU A 261 25.10 4.63 18.57
N ALA A 262 25.70 4.71 19.75
CA ALA A 262 27.01 4.13 20.04
C ALA A 262 27.03 2.59 19.95
N GLU A 263 25.94 1.94 20.40
CA GLU A 263 25.83 0.48 20.39
C GLU A 263 25.46 -0.08 19.00
N ASN A 264 24.70 0.68 18.21
CA ASN A 264 24.10 0.17 16.97
C ASN A 264 24.71 0.74 15.69
N ASP A 265 25.60 1.73 15.80
CA ASP A 265 26.23 2.40 14.65
C ASP A 265 25.20 3.05 13.71
N MET A 266 24.06 3.46 14.26
CA MET A 266 22.98 4.15 13.58
C MET A 266 22.11 4.94 14.56
N THR A 267 21.48 6.03 14.10
CA THR A 267 20.55 6.80 14.91
C THR A 267 19.22 6.06 15.12
N MET A 268 18.49 6.38 16.21
CA MET A 268 17.13 5.88 16.43
C MET A 268 16.21 6.17 15.23
N GLY A 269 16.29 7.37 14.65
CA GLY A 269 15.47 7.72 13.50
C GLY A 269 15.80 6.95 12.20
N GLU A 270 17.04 6.48 12.04
CA GLU A 270 17.41 5.57 10.95
C GLU A 270 16.86 4.16 11.21
N PHE A 271 16.85 3.75 12.46
CA PHE A 271 16.29 2.48 12.86
C PHE A 271 14.76 2.44 12.70
N GLU A 272 14.05 3.47 13.13
CA GLU A 272 12.61 3.63 12.94
C GLU A 272 12.20 3.50 11.47
N LYS A 273 12.99 4.04 10.54
CA LYS A 273 12.74 3.88 9.09
C LYS A 273 12.78 2.43 8.64
N LYS A 274 13.58 1.58 9.30
CA LYS A 274 13.62 0.13 9.01
C LYS A 274 12.40 -0.61 9.53
N LEU A 275 11.71 -0.02 10.50
CA LEU A 275 10.46 -0.53 11.07
C LEU A 275 9.21 0.05 10.39
N ALA A 276 9.35 0.83 9.33
CA ALA A 276 8.22 1.44 8.64
C ALA A 276 7.20 0.39 8.14
N PRO A 277 5.89 0.61 8.32
CA PRO A 277 4.85 -0.39 8.06
C PRO A 277 4.46 -0.49 6.58
N THR A 278 5.39 -0.23 5.67
CA THR A 278 5.14 -0.09 4.22
C THR A 278 4.43 -1.31 3.64
N LYS A 279 4.85 -2.51 4.05
CA LYS A 279 4.24 -3.76 3.56
C LYS A 279 2.81 -3.91 4.09
N VAL A 280 2.59 -3.66 5.38
CA VAL A 280 1.25 -3.76 5.99
C VAL A 280 0.27 -2.79 5.32
N ILE A 281 0.69 -1.53 5.12
CA ILE A 281 -0.12 -0.52 4.42
C ILE A 281 -0.44 -0.98 2.98
N SER A 282 0.55 -1.50 2.25
CA SER A 282 0.34 -2.01 0.89
C SER A 282 -0.60 -3.21 0.85
N ASP A 283 -0.48 -4.12 1.81
CA ASP A 283 -1.34 -5.31 1.91
C ASP A 283 -2.79 -4.89 2.22
N LEU A 284 -3.00 -3.95 3.15
CA LEU A 284 -4.32 -3.40 3.46
C LEU A 284 -4.93 -2.66 2.26
N GLN A 285 -4.13 -1.85 1.56
CA GLN A 285 -4.57 -1.16 0.36
C GLN A 285 -4.98 -2.14 -0.73
N SER A 286 -4.21 -3.20 -0.95
CA SER A 286 -4.54 -4.23 -1.93
C SER A 286 -5.79 -5.03 -1.54
N LEU A 287 -6.00 -5.26 -0.24
CA LEU A 287 -7.11 -6.06 0.26
C LEU A 287 -8.44 -5.30 0.25
N TYR A 288 -8.41 -4.01 0.56
CA TYR A 288 -9.61 -3.20 0.80
C TYR A 288 -9.83 -2.07 -0.21
N ASN A 289 -9.06 -2.03 -1.30
CA ASN A 289 -9.31 -1.12 -2.41
C ASN A 289 -9.45 -1.90 -3.71
N GLY A 290 -10.52 -1.64 -4.42
CA GLY A 290 -10.74 -2.25 -5.72
C GLY A 290 -12.13 -1.96 -6.26
N SER A 291 -12.25 -2.08 -7.58
CA SER A 291 -13.52 -2.06 -8.28
C SER A 291 -13.87 -3.47 -8.72
N GLY A 292 -15.16 -3.78 -8.72
CA GLY A 292 -15.70 -5.09 -9.05
C GLY A 292 -17.09 -4.99 -9.62
N VAL A 293 -17.72 -6.13 -9.80
CA VAL A 293 -19.10 -6.23 -10.30
C VAL A 293 -19.93 -7.12 -9.38
N VAL A 294 -21.20 -6.75 -9.22
CA VAL A 294 -22.21 -7.57 -8.57
C VAL A 294 -22.74 -8.55 -9.60
N VAL A 295 -22.58 -9.83 -9.33
CA VAL A 295 -23.10 -10.93 -10.15
C VAL A 295 -24.18 -11.65 -9.37
N THR A 296 -25.35 -11.82 -9.98
CA THR A 296 -26.48 -12.57 -9.42
C THR A 296 -26.71 -13.81 -10.27
N GLY A 297 -27.05 -14.92 -9.66
CA GLY A 297 -27.31 -16.19 -10.35
C GLY A 297 -27.91 -17.22 -9.41
N ASP A 298 -28.07 -18.48 -9.88
CA ASP A 298 -28.69 -19.58 -9.14
C ASP A 298 -28.02 -19.86 -7.77
N GLU A 299 -26.75 -19.44 -7.61
CA GLU A 299 -25.98 -19.59 -6.37
C GLU A 299 -26.05 -18.33 -5.47
N GLY A 300 -26.93 -17.36 -5.79
CA GLY A 300 -27.12 -16.13 -5.04
C GLY A 300 -26.31 -14.95 -5.56
N ILE A 301 -26.12 -13.95 -4.69
CA ILE A 301 -25.41 -12.70 -5.02
C ILE A 301 -23.93 -12.87 -4.74
N ARG A 302 -23.11 -12.45 -5.67
CA ARG A 302 -21.65 -12.42 -5.52
C ARG A 302 -21.09 -11.07 -5.95
N ILE A 303 -20.02 -10.63 -5.32
CA ILE A 303 -19.23 -9.49 -5.78
C ILE A 303 -17.90 -10.04 -6.27
N ARG A 304 -17.62 -9.83 -7.54
CA ARG A 304 -16.37 -10.24 -8.16
C ARG A 304 -15.45 -9.03 -8.27
N PHE A 305 -14.39 -9.06 -7.49
CA PHE A 305 -13.23 -8.19 -7.67
C PHE A 305 -12.20 -8.90 -8.57
N PRO A 306 -11.24 -8.16 -9.12
CA PRO A 306 -10.25 -8.72 -10.04
C PRO A 306 -9.43 -9.89 -9.47
N ASP A 307 -9.17 -9.89 -8.18
CA ASP A 307 -8.32 -10.85 -7.48
C ASP A 307 -9.10 -11.86 -6.63
N ARG A 308 -10.39 -11.60 -6.40
CA ARG A 308 -11.23 -12.42 -5.52
C ARG A 308 -12.72 -12.30 -5.81
N THR A 309 -13.47 -13.32 -5.39
CA THR A 309 -14.92 -13.31 -5.40
C THR A 309 -15.44 -13.42 -3.97
N TRP A 310 -16.46 -12.62 -3.67
CA TRP A 310 -17.16 -12.64 -2.40
C TRP A 310 -18.58 -13.16 -2.60
N GLU A 311 -18.98 -14.10 -1.79
CA GLU A 311 -20.39 -14.45 -1.62
C GLU A 311 -21.05 -13.41 -0.74
N VAL A 312 -22.26 -13.00 -1.09
CA VAL A 312 -23.00 -11.93 -0.42
C VAL A 312 -24.22 -12.52 0.29
N ASP A 313 -24.28 -12.32 1.59
CA ASP A 313 -25.46 -12.59 2.41
C ASP A 313 -26.02 -11.24 2.90
N ALA A 314 -27.16 -10.85 2.35
CA ALA A 314 -27.88 -9.61 2.67
C ALA A 314 -29.05 -9.84 3.64
N SER A 315 -29.22 -11.02 4.17
CA SER A 315 -30.48 -11.51 4.77
C SER A 315 -30.76 -11.02 6.18
N GLN A 316 -29.88 -10.25 6.85
CA GLN A 316 -30.06 -9.98 8.26
C GLN A 316 -29.88 -8.51 8.66
N ASP A 317 -30.96 -7.88 9.10
CA ASP A 317 -31.00 -6.67 9.95
C ASP A 317 -30.15 -5.47 9.46
N GLY A 318 -30.14 -5.17 8.15
CA GLY A 318 -29.37 -4.05 7.59
C GLY A 318 -27.86 -4.30 7.57
N LYS A 319 -27.47 -5.57 7.61
CA LYS A 319 -26.09 -6.00 7.47
C LYS A 319 -25.87 -6.68 6.11
N LEU A 320 -24.69 -6.48 5.57
CA LEU A 320 -24.19 -7.16 4.39
C LEU A 320 -22.96 -7.96 4.81
N ILE A 321 -23.00 -9.25 4.63
CA ILE A 321 -21.88 -10.13 4.96
C ILE A 321 -21.23 -10.58 3.67
N LEU A 322 -19.96 -10.30 3.54
CA LEU A 322 -19.12 -10.81 2.45
C LEU A 322 -18.28 -11.97 2.96
N THR A 323 -18.34 -13.10 2.28
CA THR A 323 -17.55 -14.29 2.62
C THR A 323 -16.69 -14.70 1.43
N SER A 324 -15.41 -14.92 1.66
CA SER A 324 -14.49 -15.60 0.75
C SER A 324 -13.85 -16.77 1.46
N ASP A 325 -13.00 -17.56 0.78
CA ASP A 325 -12.35 -18.74 1.36
C ASP A 325 -11.59 -18.46 2.68
N GLU A 326 -11.07 -17.26 2.83
CA GLU A 326 -10.19 -16.89 3.95
C GLU A 326 -10.76 -15.81 4.87
N LEU A 327 -11.75 -15.04 4.41
CA LEU A 327 -12.21 -13.83 5.10
C LEU A 327 -13.74 -13.76 5.16
N ARG A 328 -14.21 -13.21 6.29
CA ARG A 328 -15.61 -12.82 6.47
C ARG A 328 -15.69 -11.38 6.93
N LEU A 329 -16.29 -10.53 6.12
CA LEU A 329 -16.47 -9.11 6.39
C LEU A 329 -17.94 -8.82 6.65
N THR A 330 -18.22 -7.95 7.62
CA THR A 330 -19.59 -7.55 7.95
C THR A 330 -19.71 -6.05 7.83
N PHE A 331 -20.52 -5.61 6.88
CA PHE A 331 -20.83 -4.21 6.63
C PHE A 331 -22.21 -3.85 7.19
N THR A 332 -22.37 -2.59 7.54
CA THR A 332 -23.66 -2.00 7.95
C THR A 332 -24.06 -0.94 6.92
N LYS A 333 -25.33 -0.90 6.55
CA LYS A 333 -25.83 0.09 5.58
C LYS A 333 -25.67 1.49 6.15
N LYS A 334 -25.11 2.38 5.36
CA LYS A 334 -25.00 3.79 5.70
C LYS A 334 -26.38 4.42 5.51
N VAL A 335 -26.98 4.92 6.57
CA VAL A 335 -28.22 5.71 6.48
C VAL A 335 -27.81 7.07 5.96
N GLU A 336 -28.31 7.45 4.79
CA GLU A 336 -28.17 8.84 4.33
C GLU A 336 -28.95 9.74 5.29
N GLU A 337 -28.25 10.60 6.01
CA GLU A 337 -28.89 11.68 6.74
C GLU A 337 -29.53 12.62 5.72
N GLN A 338 -30.87 12.70 5.72
CA GLN A 338 -31.67 13.58 4.88
C GLN A 338 -31.50 15.05 5.27
#